data_942d9696bd4e2ebfd4fb50dcf9da9f82
#
_entry.id   942d9696bd4e2ebfd4fb50dcf9da9f82
#
_cell.length_a   1.000
_cell.length_b   1.000
_cell.length_c   1.000
_cell.angle_alpha   90.00
_cell.angle_beta   90.00
_cell.angle_gamma   90.00
#
_symmetry.space_group_name_H-M   'P 1'
#
loop_
_entity.id
_entity.type
_entity.pdbx_description
1 polymer ?
#
loop_
_entity_poly.entity_id
_entity_poly.type
_entity_poly.pdbx_seq_one_letter_code
_entity_poly.pdbx_strand_id
1 'polypeptide(L)'
;MMTNPAALMRMLITYAICIPIAIVTGYILTDVGNNPNYSNLFVVGLLIALVLSPIFIKWHYPILIFGLGCPITIFFLKGSPPLWQIVVIISLSIAIVERTVNSKQRFISAPSIVWPLLFTVGMVYMTAKLTGGIGLHTLGGEVGGGKKYVELFLGIATFFALISHKIPKERRTLYLGLFILSGLPAFISDLGPILPYPLRYISYVIPSVALQPGQSWEIGTTRLGAFGTSAGVVANFMLARYGLRGIFGGSNTWWRMPLFVLMLGLTMLGGFRNVIFSFALLCILMFFMEGLHRTRLLPVFIFVGVVMACLLVPFANKLPFTFQRAISFLPVNVDQSVKMDAEGSSDWRFRMWHDLWPQVPQYLLLGKGYALSASDYEMIGNGDFANGVESQLDASEGSLAVSGDYHNGPLSTLIPFGIWGGITFLWFTLAGMRVLYRNFKYGDPRLKTVNIFFLAQYIAAFIGFFLIFGAYSDAIFGFSKVLGFSIALNWGVLGPQSRPKLAARPQVKTIKPLPQPQTLPQPV
;
A
#
# COMPACT_ATOMS: atom_id res chain seq x y z
N MET A 1 -41.29 19.33 -26.94
CA MET A 1 -40.02 19.15 -26.16
C MET A 1 -38.94 19.92 -26.92
N MET A 2 -38.63 21.13 -26.48
CA MET A 2 -37.53 21.92 -27.06
C MET A 2 -36.20 21.33 -26.56
N THR A 3 -35.51 20.62 -27.40
CA THR A 3 -34.16 20.13 -27.12
C THR A 3 -33.22 21.32 -27.04
N ASN A 4 -32.61 21.52 -25.92
CA ASN A 4 -31.62 22.59 -25.69
C ASN A 4 -30.51 22.48 -26.77
N PRO A 5 -30.32 23.48 -27.65
CA PRO A 5 -29.38 23.40 -28.79
C PRO A 5 -27.94 23.12 -28.32
N ALA A 6 -27.56 23.53 -27.12
CA ALA A 6 -26.26 23.21 -26.53
C ALA A 6 -26.15 21.73 -26.15
N ALA A 7 -27.24 21.07 -25.75
CA ALA A 7 -27.23 19.64 -25.45
C ALA A 7 -27.16 18.81 -26.74
N LEU A 8 -27.88 19.23 -27.80
CA LEU A 8 -27.83 18.61 -29.13
C LEU A 8 -26.41 18.72 -29.73
N MET A 9 -25.78 19.87 -29.61
CA MET A 9 -24.45 20.10 -30.15
C MET A 9 -23.38 19.27 -29.40
N ARG A 10 -23.49 19.15 -28.06
CA ARG A 10 -22.63 18.24 -27.29
C ARG A 10 -22.80 16.78 -27.70
N MET A 11 -24.03 16.33 -27.88
CA MET A 11 -24.36 14.97 -28.34
C MET A 11 -23.79 14.68 -29.72
N LEU A 12 -23.94 15.62 -30.69
CA LEU A 12 -23.37 15.49 -32.02
C LEU A 12 -21.83 15.45 -32.02
N ILE A 13 -21.18 16.30 -31.22
CA ILE A 13 -19.72 16.28 -31.08
C ILE A 13 -19.26 14.94 -30.46
N THR A 14 -19.95 14.45 -29.43
CA THR A 14 -19.65 13.17 -28.82
C THR A 14 -19.76 12.01 -29.82
N TYR A 15 -20.83 11.95 -30.61
CA TYR A 15 -20.98 10.90 -31.63
C TYR A 15 -19.97 11.04 -32.77
N ALA A 16 -19.67 12.26 -33.20
CA ALA A 16 -18.69 12.52 -34.26
C ALA A 16 -17.26 12.08 -33.86
N ILE A 17 -16.97 12.06 -32.58
CA ILE A 17 -15.67 11.58 -32.04
C ILE A 17 -15.73 10.08 -31.74
N CYS A 18 -16.77 9.60 -31.05
CA CYS A 18 -16.84 8.22 -30.59
C CYS A 18 -17.04 7.20 -31.70
N ILE A 19 -17.82 7.53 -32.76
CA ILE A 19 -18.09 6.59 -33.86
C ILE A 19 -16.82 6.29 -34.69
N PRO A 20 -16.03 7.29 -35.16
CA PRO A 20 -14.78 7.00 -35.86
C PRO A 20 -13.77 6.23 -34.98
N ILE A 21 -13.66 6.59 -33.68
CA ILE A 21 -12.80 5.90 -32.75
C ILE A 21 -13.21 4.43 -32.60
N ALA A 22 -14.52 4.15 -32.46
CA ALA A 22 -15.04 2.79 -32.34
C ALA A 22 -14.76 1.96 -33.62
N ILE A 23 -14.92 2.57 -34.81
CA ILE A 23 -14.64 1.91 -36.10
C ILE A 23 -13.15 1.59 -36.21
N VAL A 24 -12.27 2.57 -35.94
CA VAL A 24 -10.80 2.37 -35.98
C VAL A 24 -10.36 1.33 -34.95
N THR A 25 -10.92 1.37 -33.74
CA THR A 25 -10.62 0.39 -32.69
C THR A 25 -11.07 -1.02 -33.09
N GLY A 26 -12.29 -1.14 -33.69
CA GLY A 26 -12.80 -2.42 -34.20
C GLY A 26 -11.93 -2.98 -35.32
N TYR A 27 -11.49 -2.15 -36.26
CA TYR A 27 -10.58 -2.54 -37.33
C TYR A 27 -9.22 -3.04 -36.79
N ILE A 28 -8.60 -2.29 -35.86
CA ILE A 28 -7.32 -2.67 -35.26
C ILE A 28 -7.46 -3.97 -34.44
N LEU A 29 -8.57 -4.16 -33.71
CA LEU A 29 -8.80 -5.39 -32.94
C LEU A 29 -8.96 -6.64 -33.81
N THR A 30 -9.54 -6.52 -35.02
CA THR A 30 -9.62 -7.63 -35.96
C THR A 30 -8.26 -8.04 -36.50
N ASP A 31 -7.35 -7.10 -36.68
CA ASP A 31 -5.97 -7.37 -37.13
C ASP A 31 -5.11 -8.00 -36.01
N VAL A 32 -5.35 -7.62 -34.75
CA VAL A 32 -4.71 -8.22 -33.56
C VAL A 32 -5.03 -9.72 -33.41
N GLY A 33 -6.24 -10.15 -33.84
CA GLY A 33 -6.62 -11.57 -33.81
C GLY A 33 -5.81 -12.44 -34.78
N ASN A 34 -5.31 -11.87 -35.88
CA ASN A 34 -4.58 -12.57 -36.91
C ASN A 34 -3.05 -12.46 -36.76
N ASN A 35 -2.55 -11.33 -36.26
CA ASN A 35 -1.13 -11.08 -35.99
C ASN A 35 -1.01 -10.16 -34.77
N PRO A 36 -0.74 -10.69 -33.56
CA PRO A 36 -0.65 -9.89 -32.35
C PRO A 36 0.60 -8.99 -32.40
N ASN A 37 0.43 -7.79 -32.94
CA ASN A 37 1.47 -6.78 -32.96
C ASN A 37 1.29 -5.87 -31.73
N TYR A 38 2.30 -5.79 -30.85
CA TYR A 38 2.24 -4.95 -29.64
C TYR A 38 1.92 -3.47 -29.94
N SER A 39 2.28 -2.98 -31.13
CA SER A 39 1.93 -1.63 -31.58
C SER A 39 0.41 -1.43 -31.72
N ASN A 40 -0.32 -2.43 -32.21
CA ASN A 40 -1.78 -2.37 -32.35
C ASN A 40 -2.47 -2.35 -30.99
N LEU A 41 -2.01 -3.17 -30.03
CA LEU A 41 -2.51 -3.14 -28.65
C LEU A 41 -2.26 -1.78 -27.97
N PHE A 42 -1.11 -1.17 -28.24
CA PHE A 42 -0.79 0.17 -27.73
C PHE A 42 -1.76 1.24 -28.29
N VAL A 43 -2.03 1.21 -29.59
CA VAL A 43 -2.99 2.13 -30.23
C VAL A 43 -4.40 1.93 -29.68
N VAL A 44 -4.84 0.68 -29.50
CA VAL A 44 -6.14 0.38 -28.86
C VAL A 44 -6.18 0.91 -27.42
N GLY A 45 -5.13 0.70 -26.66
CA GLY A 45 -5.01 1.25 -25.29
C GLY A 45 -5.08 2.77 -25.26
N LEU A 46 -4.42 3.45 -26.22
CA LEU A 46 -4.46 4.90 -26.36
C LEU A 46 -5.87 5.41 -26.70
N LEU A 47 -6.56 4.74 -27.64
CA LEU A 47 -7.94 5.08 -28.01
C LEU A 47 -8.90 4.90 -26.83
N ILE A 48 -8.79 3.80 -26.09
CA ILE A 48 -9.57 3.58 -24.86
C ILE A 48 -9.27 4.68 -23.83
N ALA A 49 -8.01 5.05 -23.63
CA ALA A 49 -7.62 6.13 -22.72
C ALA A 49 -8.21 7.48 -23.16
N LEU A 50 -8.25 7.76 -24.47
CA LEU A 50 -8.86 8.98 -25.01
C LEU A 50 -10.37 9.02 -24.75
N VAL A 51 -11.09 7.90 -24.99
CA VAL A 51 -12.53 7.79 -24.71
C VAL A 51 -12.84 7.92 -23.23
N LEU A 52 -11.99 7.35 -22.37
CA LEU A 52 -12.14 7.42 -20.92
C LEU A 52 -11.62 8.74 -20.32
N SER A 53 -10.96 9.59 -21.10
CA SER A 53 -10.34 10.83 -20.59
C SER A 53 -11.29 11.75 -19.82
N PRO A 54 -12.58 11.95 -20.22
CA PRO A 54 -13.51 12.78 -19.45
C PRO A 54 -13.82 12.19 -18.06
N ILE A 55 -13.84 10.85 -17.98
CA ILE A 55 -14.02 10.12 -16.69
C ILE A 55 -12.78 10.30 -15.85
N PHE A 56 -11.59 10.11 -16.42
CA PHE A 56 -10.32 10.32 -15.73
C PHE A 56 -10.17 11.74 -15.23
N ILE A 57 -10.46 12.75 -16.03
CA ILE A 57 -10.37 14.16 -15.61
C ILE A 57 -11.30 14.46 -14.42
N LYS A 58 -12.54 13.95 -14.46
CA LYS A 58 -13.51 14.19 -13.37
C LYS A 58 -13.25 13.37 -12.12
N TRP A 59 -12.76 12.13 -12.28
CA TRP A 59 -12.65 11.16 -11.19
C TRP A 59 -11.19 10.78 -10.88
N HIS A 60 -10.19 11.53 -11.41
CA HIS A 60 -8.78 11.18 -11.26
C HIS A 60 -8.37 10.94 -9.81
N TYR A 61 -8.88 11.73 -8.87
CA TYR A 61 -8.49 11.64 -7.47
C TYR A 61 -9.07 10.39 -6.75
N PRO A 62 -10.37 10.04 -6.86
CA PRO A 62 -10.86 8.74 -6.40
C PRO A 62 -10.17 7.55 -7.07
N ILE A 63 -9.91 7.63 -8.39
CA ILE A 63 -9.20 6.60 -9.16
C ILE A 63 -7.75 6.47 -8.67
N LEU A 64 -7.06 7.57 -8.39
CA LEU A 64 -5.74 7.57 -7.77
C LEU A 64 -5.78 6.77 -6.47
N ILE A 65 -6.67 7.15 -5.54
CA ILE A 65 -6.74 6.54 -4.20
C ILE A 65 -7.02 5.04 -4.28
N PHE A 66 -7.92 4.60 -5.15
CA PHE A 66 -8.18 3.18 -5.40
C PHE A 66 -6.98 2.49 -6.06
N GLY A 67 -6.41 3.09 -7.10
CA GLY A 67 -5.32 2.51 -7.87
C GLY A 67 -4.03 2.30 -7.06
N LEU A 68 -3.81 3.08 -5.98
CA LEU A 68 -2.62 2.95 -5.13
C LEU A 68 -2.51 1.61 -4.39
N GLY A 69 -3.58 0.88 -4.22
CA GLY A 69 -3.56 -0.44 -3.56
C GLY A 69 -4.04 -1.57 -4.46
N CYS A 70 -4.54 -1.25 -5.66
CA CYS A 70 -5.08 -2.24 -6.58
C CYS A 70 -3.95 -3.04 -7.27
N PRO A 71 -3.98 -4.39 -7.21
CA PRO A 71 -2.90 -5.24 -7.73
C PRO A 71 -2.98 -5.46 -9.25
N ILE A 72 -3.50 -4.48 -9.99
CA ILE A 72 -3.62 -4.54 -11.45
C ILE A 72 -2.30 -4.12 -12.08
N THR A 73 -1.86 -4.87 -13.09
CA THR A 73 -0.75 -4.52 -13.97
C THR A 73 -1.24 -4.23 -15.38
N ILE A 74 -0.58 -3.27 -16.04
CA ILE A 74 -0.90 -2.90 -17.41
C ILE A 74 0.01 -3.73 -18.33
N PHE A 75 -0.37 -5.00 -18.52
CA PHE A 75 0.45 -6.02 -19.17
C PHE A 75 0.85 -5.71 -20.62
N PHE A 76 0.06 -4.91 -21.35
CA PHE A 76 0.33 -4.53 -22.72
C PHE A 76 1.34 -3.38 -22.87
N LEU A 77 1.71 -2.72 -21.79
CA LEU A 77 2.80 -1.74 -21.80
C LEU A 77 4.14 -2.41 -21.53
N LYS A 78 5.19 -1.93 -22.20
CA LYS A 78 6.55 -2.44 -21.98
C LYS A 78 6.95 -2.32 -20.50
N GLY A 79 7.40 -3.41 -19.91
CA GLY A 79 7.76 -3.50 -18.50
C GLY A 79 6.57 -3.76 -17.57
N SER A 80 5.37 -3.97 -18.12
CA SER A 80 4.14 -4.30 -17.37
C SER A 80 3.96 -3.46 -16.09
N PRO A 81 3.89 -2.10 -16.19
CA PRO A 81 3.84 -1.24 -15.02
C PRO A 81 2.57 -1.52 -14.20
N PRO A 82 2.65 -1.54 -12.87
CA PRO A 82 1.49 -1.65 -12.02
C PRO A 82 0.60 -0.39 -12.15
N LEU A 83 -0.70 -0.58 -12.00
CA LEU A 83 -1.72 0.47 -12.16
C LEU A 83 -1.40 1.73 -11.34
N TRP A 84 -0.86 1.56 -10.12
CA TRP A 84 -0.56 2.69 -9.24
C TRP A 84 0.41 3.70 -9.87
N GLN A 85 1.37 3.24 -10.69
CA GLN A 85 2.31 4.14 -11.38
C GLN A 85 1.60 5.03 -12.38
N ILE A 86 0.72 4.44 -13.18
CA ILE A 86 -0.04 5.15 -14.22
C ILE A 86 -1.01 6.16 -13.61
N VAL A 87 -1.77 5.75 -12.57
CA VAL A 87 -2.73 6.67 -11.95
C VAL A 87 -2.04 7.81 -11.18
N VAL A 88 -0.83 7.59 -10.64
CA VAL A 88 -0.03 8.66 -10.04
C VAL A 88 0.39 9.68 -11.08
N ILE A 89 0.92 9.23 -12.23
CA ILE A 89 1.33 10.13 -13.32
C ILE A 89 0.13 10.94 -13.82
N ILE A 90 -0.96 10.28 -14.15
CA ILE A 90 -2.17 10.93 -14.71
C ILE A 90 -2.75 11.91 -13.68
N SER A 91 -2.95 11.48 -12.44
CA SER A 91 -3.59 12.32 -11.43
C SER A 91 -2.73 13.52 -11.03
N LEU A 92 -1.40 13.34 -10.92
CA LEU A 92 -0.50 14.44 -10.63
C LEU A 92 -0.45 15.45 -11.79
N SER A 93 -0.40 14.97 -13.04
CA SER A 93 -0.43 15.82 -14.23
C SER A 93 -1.71 16.66 -14.30
N ILE A 94 -2.87 16.02 -14.09
CA ILE A 94 -4.17 16.73 -14.03
C ILE A 94 -4.16 17.77 -12.93
N ALA A 95 -3.70 17.43 -11.71
CA ALA A 95 -3.65 18.36 -10.59
C ALA A 95 -2.72 19.56 -10.85
N ILE A 96 -1.60 19.37 -11.55
CA ILE A 96 -0.70 20.45 -11.98
C ILE A 96 -1.41 21.38 -12.97
N VAL A 97 -2.08 20.79 -13.99
CA VAL A 97 -2.84 21.56 -14.99
C VAL A 97 -3.97 22.34 -14.32
N GLU A 98 -4.77 21.70 -13.46
CA GLU A 98 -5.83 22.37 -12.70
C GLU A 98 -5.31 23.57 -11.88
N ARG A 99 -4.16 23.41 -11.23
CA ARG A 99 -3.52 24.49 -10.49
C ARG A 99 -3.06 25.64 -11.40
N THR A 100 -2.55 25.30 -12.59
CA THR A 100 -2.09 26.31 -13.56
C THR A 100 -3.26 27.13 -14.10
N VAL A 101 -4.38 26.45 -14.40
CA VAL A 101 -5.61 27.08 -14.91
C VAL A 101 -6.37 27.81 -13.79
N ASN A 102 -6.41 27.27 -12.58
CA ASN A 102 -7.14 27.82 -11.44
C ASN A 102 -6.21 28.12 -10.27
N SER A 103 -5.76 29.37 -10.16
CA SER A 103 -4.85 29.85 -9.11
C SER A 103 -5.40 29.71 -7.67
N LYS A 104 -6.72 29.49 -7.51
CA LYS A 104 -7.35 29.23 -6.19
C LYS A 104 -7.09 27.81 -5.70
N GLN A 105 -6.80 26.85 -6.59
CA GLN A 105 -6.41 25.51 -6.20
C GLN A 105 -4.94 25.50 -5.74
N ARG A 106 -4.72 25.06 -4.50
CA ARG A 106 -3.37 24.95 -3.93
C ARG A 106 -3.19 23.56 -3.34
N PHE A 107 -2.03 22.98 -3.55
CA PHE A 107 -1.64 21.76 -2.84
C PHE A 107 -1.62 22.01 -1.33
N ILE A 108 -1.97 21.00 -0.57
CA ILE A 108 -1.97 21.08 0.89
C ILE A 108 -0.52 21.28 1.35
N SER A 109 -0.29 22.33 2.14
CA SER A 109 1.05 22.66 2.62
C SER A 109 1.52 21.67 3.67
N ALA A 110 2.67 21.04 3.42
CA ALA A 110 3.33 20.10 4.34
C ALA A 110 4.86 20.21 4.22
N PRO A 111 5.46 21.40 4.51
CA PRO A 111 6.88 21.66 4.27
C PRO A 111 7.78 20.66 5.00
N SER A 112 7.41 20.20 6.20
CA SER A 112 8.16 19.22 6.99
C SER A 112 8.35 17.87 6.29
N ILE A 113 7.50 17.54 5.30
CA ILE A 113 7.59 16.32 4.50
C ILE A 113 8.15 16.61 3.11
N VAL A 114 7.78 17.76 2.54
CA VAL A 114 8.23 18.15 1.19
C VAL A 114 9.76 18.25 1.12
N TRP A 115 10.39 18.91 2.10
CA TRP A 115 11.84 19.07 2.08
C TRP A 115 12.62 17.75 2.12
N PRO A 116 12.40 16.83 3.08
CA PRO A 116 13.10 15.54 3.05
C PRO A 116 12.86 14.75 1.75
N LEU A 117 11.64 14.79 1.17
CA LEU A 117 11.38 14.14 -0.11
C LEU A 117 12.14 14.78 -1.27
N LEU A 118 12.24 16.10 -1.33
CA LEU A 118 13.04 16.81 -2.35
C LEU A 118 14.53 16.50 -2.20
N PHE A 119 15.05 16.44 -0.98
CA PHE A 119 16.42 15.99 -0.73
C PHE A 119 16.64 14.55 -1.17
N THR A 120 15.66 13.65 -0.93
CA THR A 120 15.71 12.26 -1.43
C THR A 120 15.74 12.24 -2.95
N VAL A 121 14.91 13.05 -3.64
CA VAL A 121 14.96 13.17 -5.12
C VAL A 121 16.35 13.61 -5.59
N GLY A 122 16.88 14.66 -4.99
CA GLY A 122 18.22 15.19 -5.34
C GLY A 122 19.32 14.16 -5.13
N MET A 123 19.31 13.47 -3.98
CA MET A 123 20.29 12.43 -3.65
C MET A 123 20.20 11.25 -4.65
N VAL A 124 19.00 10.72 -4.89
CA VAL A 124 18.79 9.61 -5.84
C VAL A 124 19.23 10.01 -7.25
N TYR A 125 18.89 11.22 -7.70
CA TYR A 125 19.31 11.74 -9.00
C TYR A 125 20.84 11.85 -9.11
N MET A 126 21.48 12.40 -8.07
CA MET A 126 22.95 12.52 -8.01
C MET A 126 23.63 11.16 -8.06
N THR A 127 23.18 10.21 -7.21
CA THR A 127 23.72 8.84 -7.23
C THR A 127 23.54 8.21 -8.61
N ALA A 128 22.34 8.25 -9.17
CA ALA A 128 22.04 7.66 -10.47
C ALA A 128 22.85 8.31 -11.62
N LYS A 129 23.16 9.61 -11.53
CA LYS A 129 24.01 10.33 -12.50
C LYS A 129 25.47 9.91 -12.38
N LEU A 130 25.97 9.71 -11.17
CA LEU A 130 27.38 9.38 -10.90
C LEU A 130 27.68 7.89 -11.12
N THR A 131 26.74 7.00 -10.79
CA THR A 131 26.93 5.54 -10.90
C THR A 131 26.37 4.94 -12.21
N GLY A 132 25.59 5.72 -12.96
CA GLY A 132 24.90 5.23 -14.17
C GLY A 132 23.53 4.60 -13.87
N GLY A 133 23.00 3.83 -14.84
CA GLY A 133 21.70 3.16 -14.70
C GLY A 133 20.49 4.03 -15.08
N ILE A 134 20.68 5.31 -15.45
CA ILE A 134 19.65 6.13 -16.07
C ILE A 134 19.72 5.93 -17.59
N GLY A 135 18.80 5.13 -18.14
CA GLY A 135 18.69 4.92 -19.58
C GLY A 135 17.41 4.24 -19.98
N LEU A 136 16.91 4.57 -21.18
CA LEU A 136 15.69 3.96 -21.73
C LEU A 136 15.84 2.45 -22.00
N HIS A 137 17.05 1.98 -22.24
CA HIS A 137 17.35 0.56 -22.45
C HIS A 137 17.09 -0.31 -21.21
N THR A 138 17.18 0.27 -20.00
CA THR A 138 16.95 -0.43 -18.74
C THR A 138 15.48 -0.44 -18.29
N LEU A 139 14.60 0.30 -18.95
CA LEU A 139 13.16 0.36 -18.62
C LEU A 139 12.40 -0.95 -18.91
N GLY A 140 12.99 -1.90 -19.60
CA GLY A 140 12.36 -3.17 -19.96
C GLY A 140 12.95 -4.39 -19.26
N GLY A 141 13.94 -4.23 -18.39
CA GLY A 141 14.52 -5.34 -17.63
C GLY A 141 13.73 -5.67 -16.36
N GLU A 142 13.61 -6.95 -16.01
CA GLU A 142 13.00 -7.37 -14.75
C GLU A 142 13.88 -7.06 -13.55
N VAL A 143 15.18 -6.93 -13.76
CA VAL A 143 16.21 -6.79 -12.72
C VAL A 143 16.95 -5.48 -12.87
N GLY A 144 16.91 -4.62 -11.83
CA GLY A 144 17.78 -3.46 -11.65
C GLY A 144 17.61 -2.26 -12.60
N GLY A 145 18.42 -1.24 -12.44
CA GLY A 145 18.55 -0.10 -13.34
C GLY A 145 17.38 0.89 -13.36
N GLY A 146 17.05 1.42 -14.53
CA GLY A 146 16.11 2.51 -14.70
C GLY A 146 14.70 2.29 -14.14
N LYS A 147 14.19 1.06 -14.19
CA LYS A 147 12.86 0.71 -13.63
C LYS A 147 12.79 1.05 -12.14
N LYS A 148 13.81 0.69 -11.36
CA LYS A 148 13.86 0.96 -9.90
C LYS A 148 13.91 2.46 -9.59
N TYR A 149 14.64 3.25 -10.38
CA TYR A 149 14.63 4.70 -10.23
C TYR A 149 13.26 5.31 -10.54
N VAL A 150 12.58 4.84 -11.60
CA VAL A 150 11.22 5.28 -11.94
C VAL A 150 10.25 4.93 -10.80
N GLU A 151 10.30 3.71 -10.27
CA GLU A 151 9.49 3.30 -9.12
C GLU A 151 9.69 4.21 -7.91
N LEU A 152 10.94 4.54 -7.60
CA LEU A 152 11.28 5.41 -6.48
C LEU A 152 10.76 6.84 -6.67
N PHE A 153 10.96 7.43 -7.86
CA PHE A 153 10.45 8.77 -8.16
C PHE A 153 8.91 8.81 -8.16
N LEU A 154 8.25 7.79 -8.68
CA LEU A 154 6.79 7.69 -8.64
C LEU A 154 6.27 7.41 -7.22
N GLY A 155 7.02 6.67 -6.41
CA GLY A 155 6.75 6.51 -4.97
C GLY A 155 6.73 7.86 -4.24
N ILE A 156 7.70 8.74 -4.53
CA ILE A 156 7.73 10.11 -4.01
C ILE A 156 6.59 10.96 -4.61
N ALA A 157 6.35 10.87 -5.93
CA ALA A 157 5.28 11.58 -6.62
C ALA A 157 3.89 11.23 -6.07
N THR A 158 3.70 10.02 -5.55
CA THR A 158 2.47 9.59 -4.88
C THR A 158 2.08 10.52 -3.73
N PHE A 159 3.05 10.97 -2.94
CA PHE A 159 2.80 11.95 -1.88
C PHE A 159 2.21 13.24 -2.44
N PHE A 160 2.83 13.81 -3.48
CA PHE A 160 2.37 15.05 -4.11
C PHE A 160 1.00 14.90 -4.78
N ALA A 161 0.76 13.77 -5.45
CA ALA A 161 -0.54 13.47 -6.04
C ALA A 161 -1.65 13.41 -4.97
N LEU A 162 -1.39 12.82 -3.81
CA LEU A 162 -2.37 12.71 -2.72
C LEU A 162 -2.66 14.05 -2.03
N ILE A 163 -1.65 14.90 -1.83
CA ILE A 163 -1.85 16.22 -1.20
C ILE A 163 -2.39 17.29 -2.17
N SER A 164 -2.62 16.94 -3.43
CA SER A 164 -3.18 17.87 -4.42
C SER A 164 -4.61 18.29 -4.10
N HIS A 165 -5.38 17.42 -3.46
CA HIS A 165 -6.79 17.65 -3.12
C HIS A 165 -7.11 17.34 -1.66
N LYS A 166 -8.11 18.07 -1.12
CA LYS A 166 -8.68 17.79 0.21
C LYS A 166 -9.82 16.78 0.07
N ILE A 167 -9.82 15.75 0.89
CA ILE A 167 -10.92 14.77 0.91
C ILE A 167 -12.16 15.42 1.54
N PRO A 168 -13.32 15.45 0.84
CA PRO A 168 -14.56 16.01 1.37
C PRO A 168 -14.98 15.33 2.68
N LYS A 169 -15.42 16.12 3.68
CA LYS A 169 -15.77 15.62 5.02
C LYS A 169 -16.87 14.56 4.96
N GLU A 170 -17.84 14.74 4.08
CA GLU A 170 -19.01 13.86 3.89
C GLU A 170 -18.62 12.51 3.28
N ARG A 171 -17.52 12.47 2.53
CA ARG A 171 -17.07 11.28 1.79
C ARG A 171 -15.85 10.59 2.42
N ARG A 172 -15.42 11.01 3.62
CA ARG A 172 -14.21 10.47 4.28
C ARG A 172 -14.24 8.95 4.43
N THR A 173 -15.38 8.38 4.80
CA THR A 173 -15.53 6.92 4.93
C THR A 173 -15.40 6.20 3.59
N LEU A 174 -15.97 6.78 2.51
CA LEU A 174 -15.83 6.22 1.16
C LEU A 174 -14.35 6.21 0.73
N TYR A 175 -13.66 7.33 0.90
CA TYR A 175 -12.25 7.44 0.52
C TYR A 175 -11.35 6.53 1.38
N LEU A 176 -11.67 6.36 2.67
CA LEU A 176 -10.98 5.39 3.53
C LEU A 176 -11.18 3.95 3.01
N GLY A 177 -12.42 3.61 2.61
CA GLY A 177 -12.72 2.33 1.97
C GLY A 177 -11.95 2.15 0.67
N LEU A 178 -11.97 3.13 -0.25
CA LEU A 178 -11.21 3.09 -1.50
C LEU A 178 -9.70 2.92 -1.24
N PHE A 179 -9.15 3.58 -0.22
CA PHE A 179 -7.73 3.51 0.09
C PHE A 179 -7.29 2.15 0.65
N ILE A 180 -8.06 1.59 1.59
CA ILE A 180 -7.68 0.34 2.24
C ILE A 180 -8.16 -0.87 1.45
N LEU A 181 -9.44 -0.89 1.02
CA LEU A 181 -10.03 -2.05 0.34
C LEU A 181 -9.60 -2.20 -1.13
N SER A 182 -8.82 -1.27 -1.66
CA SER A 182 -8.27 -1.35 -3.03
C SER A 182 -7.40 -2.59 -3.28
N GLY A 183 -6.81 -3.16 -2.23
CA GLY A 183 -6.05 -4.41 -2.32
C GLY A 183 -6.91 -5.67 -2.32
N LEU A 184 -8.22 -5.55 -2.09
CA LEU A 184 -9.12 -6.71 -2.04
C LEU A 184 -9.09 -7.58 -3.30
N PRO A 185 -9.05 -7.04 -4.55
CA PRO A 185 -9.02 -7.86 -5.76
C PRO A 185 -7.80 -8.80 -5.87
N ALA A 186 -6.80 -8.67 -5.00
CA ALA A 186 -5.63 -9.55 -5.03
C ALA A 186 -6.00 -11.04 -4.97
N PHE A 187 -7.07 -11.42 -4.25
CA PHE A 187 -7.49 -12.84 -4.16
C PHE A 187 -7.74 -13.50 -5.51
N ILE A 188 -8.07 -12.71 -6.54
CA ILE A 188 -8.32 -13.20 -7.91
C ILE A 188 -7.07 -13.88 -8.49
N SER A 189 -5.87 -13.43 -8.09
CA SER A 189 -4.63 -14.01 -8.58
C SER A 189 -4.46 -15.48 -8.15
N ASP A 190 -4.89 -15.84 -6.94
CA ASP A 190 -4.82 -17.21 -6.45
C ASP A 190 -5.89 -18.11 -7.13
N LEU A 191 -6.95 -17.52 -7.68
CA LEU A 191 -7.96 -18.25 -8.46
C LEU A 191 -7.51 -18.53 -9.90
N GLY A 192 -6.55 -17.78 -10.44
CA GLY A 192 -6.10 -17.90 -11.83
C GLY A 192 -5.83 -19.33 -12.30
N PRO A 193 -5.09 -20.17 -11.56
CA PRO A 193 -4.79 -21.54 -11.96
C PRO A 193 -6.01 -22.46 -12.08
N ILE A 194 -7.07 -22.22 -11.31
CA ILE A 194 -8.28 -23.07 -11.25
C ILE A 194 -9.40 -22.58 -12.18
N LEU A 195 -9.27 -21.37 -12.75
CA LEU A 195 -10.27 -20.82 -13.66
C LEU A 195 -10.29 -21.57 -15.00
N PRO A 196 -11.46 -21.68 -15.67
CA PRO A 196 -11.57 -22.15 -17.04
C PRO A 196 -10.67 -21.37 -18.00
N TYR A 197 -10.21 -22.02 -19.08
CA TYR A 197 -9.22 -21.46 -20.02
C TYR A 197 -9.47 -20.00 -20.44
N PRO A 198 -10.66 -19.56 -20.88
CA PRO A 198 -10.83 -18.15 -21.28
C PRO A 198 -10.69 -17.18 -20.12
N LEU A 199 -10.99 -17.56 -18.87
CA LEU A 199 -10.89 -16.69 -17.71
C LEU A 199 -9.46 -16.61 -17.13
N ARG A 200 -8.57 -17.51 -17.50
CA ARG A 200 -7.15 -17.48 -17.06
C ARG A 200 -6.40 -16.23 -17.56
N TYR A 201 -6.89 -15.61 -18.63
CA TYR A 201 -6.32 -14.33 -19.09
C TYR A 201 -6.37 -13.21 -18.05
N ILE A 202 -7.22 -13.32 -17.02
CA ILE A 202 -7.23 -12.38 -15.89
C ILE A 202 -5.89 -12.33 -15.15
N SER A 203 -5.11 -13.45 -15.19
CA SER A 203 -3.78 -13.52 -14.58
C SER A 203 -2.74 -12.60 -15.24
N TYR A 204 -2.97 -12.14 -16.48
CA TYR A 204 -2.14 -11.10 -17.09
C TYR A 204 -2.44 -9.71 -16.49
N VAL A 205 -3.67 -9.49 -16.04
CA VAL A 205 -4.11 -8.22 -15.44
C VAL A 205 -3.80 -8.19 -13.95
N ILE A 206 -4.05 -9.32 -13.26
CA ILE A 206 -3.76 -9.51 -11.84
C ILE A 206 -2.82 -10.71 -11.72
N PRO A 207 -1.49 -10.48 -11.82
CA PRO A 207 -0.52 -11.56 -11.85
C PRO A 207 -0.53 -12.36 -10.54
N SER A 208 -0.48 -13.68 -10.68
CA SER A 208 -0.41 -14.58 -9.54
C SER A 208 1.00 -14.62 -8.98
N VAL A 209 1.15 -14.38 -7.69
CA VAL A 209 2.41 -14.58 -6.97
C VAL A 209 2.75 -16.07 -6.89
N ALA A 210 1.74 -16.95 -6.91
CA ALA A 210 1.92 -18.40 -6.89
C ALA A 210 2.52 -19.00 -8.17
N LEU A 211 2.56 -18.23 -9.27
CA LEU A 211 3.16 -18.66 -10.54
C LEU A 211 4.62 -18.20 -10.70
N GLN A 212 5.22 -17.59 -9.70
CA GLN A 212 6.66 -17.32 -9.74
C GLN A 212 7.41 -18.66 -9.61
N PRO A 213 8.21 -19.04 -10.62
CA PRO A 213 9.03 -20.25 -10.56
C PRO A 213 9.93 -20.17 -9.32
N GLY A 214 9.95 -21.19 -8.49
CA GLY A 214 10.88 -21.32 -7.36
C GLY A 214 10.30 -21.20 -5.96
N GLN A 215 9.03 -20.82 -5.75
CA GLN A 215 8.54 -20.65 -4.38
C GLN A 215 7.57 -21.70 -3.83
N SER A 216 7.08 -22.67 -4.58
CA SER A 216 6.01 -23.53 -4.05
C SER A 216 5.92 -24.97 -4.58
N TRP A 217 6.77 -25.39 -5.50
CA TRP A 217 6.63 -26.71 -6.15
C TRP A 217 7.26 -27.87 -5.37
N GLU A 218 8.22 -27.61 -4.49
CA GLU A 218 8.99 -28.67 -3.82
C GLU A 218 8.25 -29.42 -2.72
N ILE A 219 7.16 -28.86 -2.16
CA ILE A 219 6.48 -29.49 -1.01
C ILE A 219 5.00 -29.81 -1.30
N GLY A 220 4.52 -29.64 -2.53
CA GLY A 220 3.13 -29.99 -2.90
C GLY A 220 2.03 -29.13 -2.22
N THR A 221 2.39 -28.02 -1.60
CA THR A 221 1.45 -27.14 -0.90
C THR A 221 1.30 -25.80 -1.62
N THR A 222 0.10 -25.55 -2.14
CA THR A 222 -0.25 -24.23 -2.70
C THR A 222 -0.42 -23.21 -1.58
N ARG A 223 0.38 -22.13 -1.63
CA ARG A 223 0.20 -20.99 -0.73
C ARG A 223 -0.83 -20.04 -1.32
N LEU A 224 -1.87 -19.73 -0.56
CA LEU A 224 -2.89 -18.75 -0.96
C LEU A 224 -2.48 -17.34 -0.45
N GLY A 225 -1.35 -16.85 -0.99
CA GLY A 225 -0.74 -15.59 -0.52
C GLY A 225 -1.59 -14.37 -0.80
N ALA A 226 -2.21 -14.31 -1.97
CA ALA A 226 -3.05 -13.20 -2.36
C ALA A 226 -4.42 -13.23 -1.66
N PHE A 227 -4.96 -14.42 -1.38
CA PHE A 227 -6.15 -14.57 -0.55
C PHE A 227 -5.89 -14.10 0.88
N GLY A 228 -4.76 -14.51 1.47
CA GLY A 228 -4.31 -14.03 2.78
C GLY A 228 -4.13 -12.51 2.81
N THR A 229 -3.54 -11.92 1.78
CA THR A 229 -3.39 -10.46 1.64
C THR A 229 -4.75 -9.77 1.62
N SER A 230 -5.71 -10.27 0.83
CA SER A 230 -7.07 -9.71 0.75
C SER A 230 -7.81 -9.79 2.09
N ALA A 231 -7.68 -10.89 2.83
CA ALA A 231 -8.21 -11.00 4.18
C ALA A 231 -7.59 -9.97 5.12
N GLY A 232 -6.27 -9.76 5.04
CA GLY A 232 -5.54 -8.75 5.79
C GLY A 232 -6.00 -7.33 5.49
N VAL A 233 -6.35 -7.04 4.23
CA VAL A 233 -6.93 -5.76 3.81
C VAL A 233 -8.27 -5.50 4.52
N VAL A 234 -9.15 -6.51 4.61
CA VAL A 234 -10.41 -6.39 5.34
C VAL A 234 -10.18 -6.18 6.84
N ALA A 235 -9.26 -6.95 7.44
CA ALA A 235 -8.89 -6.78 8.85
C ALA A 235 -8.37 -5.36 9.14
N ASN A 236 -7.49 -4.83 8.28
CA ASN A 236 -6.99 -3.44 8.37
C ASN A 236 -8.11 -2.41 8.24
N PHE A 237 -9.07 -2.62 7.33
CA PHE A 237 -10.23 -1.75 7.21
C PHE A 237 -11.08 -1.75 8.48
N MET A 238 -11.28 -2.91 9.10
CA MET A 238 -12.00 -3.02 10.37
C MET A 238 -11.28 -2.27 11.49
N LEU A 239 -9.95 -2.40 11.59
CA LEU A 239 -9.13 -1.66 12.55
C LEU A 239 -9.21 -0.14 12.31
N ALA A 240 -9.08 0.31 11.07
CA ALA A 240 -9.16 1.73 10.73
C ALA A 240 -10.54 2.33 11.00
N ARG A 241 -11.61 1.56 10.74
CA ARG A 241 -13.00 2.04 10.84
C ARG A 241 -13.54 1.99 12.25
N TYR A 242 -13.27 0.92 12.97
CA TYR A 242 -13.89 0.64 14.28
C TYR A 242 -12.90 0.72 15.44
N GLY A 243 -11.61 0.55 15.18
CA GLY A 243 -10.58 0.39 16.20
C GLY A 243 -10.74 -0.91 16.99
N LEU A 244 -9.80 -1.23 17.84
CA LEU A 244 -9.89 -2.38 18.74
C LEU A 244 -11.06 -2.23 19.71
N ARG A 245 -11.28 -1.02 20.23
CA ARG A 245 -12.40 -0.74 21.13
C ARG A 245 -13.76 -1.02 20.47
N GLY A 246 -13.95 -0.65 19.20
CA GLY A 246 -15.22 -0.87 18.49
C GLY A 246 -15.40 -2.30 17.99
N ILE A 247 -14.33 -3.08 17.88
CA ILE A 247 -14.37 -4.50 17.51
C ILE A 247 -14.70 -5.34 18.75
N PHE A 248 -14.03 -5.11 19.89
CA PHE A 248 -14.12 -5.97 21.08
C PHE A 248 -15.02 -5.44 22.21
N GLY A 249 -15.40 -4.15 22.18
CA GLY A 249 -16.16 -3.53 23.28
C GLY A 249 -17.38 -2.71 22.88
N GLY A 250 -17.86 -2.83 21.63
CA GLY A 250 -19.01 -2.08 21.13
C GLY A 250 -20.32 -2.88 21.16
N SER A 251 -21.46 -2.21 20.91
CA SER A 251 -22.77 -2.85 20.79
C SER A 251 -22.85 -3.91 19.67
N ASN A 252 -22.03 -3.77 18.64
CA ASN A 252 -21.99 -4.66 17.47
C ASN A 252 -20.82 -5.67 17.52
N THR A 253 -20.28 -5.96 18.70
CA THR A 253 -19.16 -6.90 18.90
C THR A 253 -19.52 -8.31 18.43
N TRP A 254 -20.78 -8.71 18.53
CA TRP A 254 -21.26 -10.05 18.18
C TRP A 254 -20.93 -10.49 16.74
N TRP A 255 -20.86 -9.58 15.78
CA TRP A 255 -20.47 -9.89 14.40
C TRP A 255 -19.07 -9.36 14.03
N ARG A 256 -18.63 -8.22 14.62
CA ARG A 256 -17.34 -7.60 14.30
C ARG A 256 -16.17 -8.44 14.80
N MET A 257 -16.25 -8.94 16.03
CA MET A 257 -15.20 -9.76 16.61
C MET A 257 -15.02 -11.08 15.82
N PRO A 258 -16.06 -11.91 15.58
CA PRO A 258 -15.90 -13.14 14.79
C PRO A 258 -15.37 -12.86 13.37
N LEU A 259 -15.88 -11.83 12.69
CA LEU A 259 -15.40 -11.47 11.37
C LEU A 259 -13.90 -11.04 11.40
N PHE A 260 -13.50 -10.25 12.39
CA PHE A 260 -12.10 -9.82 12.52
C PHE A 260 -11.18 -11.01 12.78
N VAL A 261 -11.57 -11.91 13.69
CA VAL A 261 -10.80 -13.13 14.00
C VAL A 261 -10.72 -14.05 12.77
N LEU A 262 -11.84 -14.22 12.04
CA LEU A 262 -11.86 -14.98 10.79
C LEU A 262 -10.90 -14.37 9.76
N MET A 263 -10.96 -13.06 9.52
CA MET A 263 -10.08 -12.39 8.58
C MET A 263 -8.61 -12.50 9.00
N LEU A 264 -8.32 -12.35 10.30
CA LEU A 264 -6.98 -12.53 10.83
C LEU A 264 -6.48 -13.98 10.64
N GLY A 265 -7.32 -14.98 10.89
CA GLY A 265 -7.01 -16.38 10.60
C GLY A 265 -6.73 -16.62 9.12
N LEU A 266 -7.56 -16.08 8.23
CA LEU A 266 -7.38 -16.22 6.78
C LEU A 266 -6.08 -15.56 6.27
N THR A 267 -5.53 -14.54 6.97
CA THR A 267 -4.22 -13.97 6.59
C THR A 267 -3.09 -15.00 6.69
N MET A 268 -3.24 -16.02 7.53
CA MET A 268 -2.23 -17.07 7.72
C MET A 268 -2.15 -18.05 6.53
N LEU A 269 -3.16 -18.07 5.64
CA LEU A 269 -3.14 -18.91 4.43
C LEU A 269 -1.97 -18.61 3.49
N GLY A 270 -1.41 -17.42 3.57
CA GLY A 270 -0.18 -17.05 2.84
C GLY A 270 1.10 -17.66 3.41
N GLY A 271 1.10 -18.16 4.66
CA GLY A 271 2.26 -18.72 5.33
C GLY A 271 3.39 -17.70 5.64
N PHE A 272 3.10 -16.40 5.58
CA PHE A 272 4.10 -15.35 5.81
C PHE A 272 4.20 -14.97 7.29
N ARG A 273 5.34 -15.26 7.92
CA ARG A 273 5.64 -14.92 9.33
C ARG A 273 5.59 -13.42 9.62
N ASN A 274 6.10 -12.62 8.69
CA ASN A 274 6.13 -11.15 8.81
C ASN A 274 4.72 -10.51 8.90
N VAL A 275 3.71 -11.14 8.30
CA VAL A 275 2.31 -10.65 8.38
C VAL A 275 1.79 -10.73 9.81
N ILE A 276 2.02 -11.87 10.49
CA ILE A 276 1.59 -12.06 11.89
C ILE A 276 2.29 -11.03 12.78
N PHE A 277 3.61 -10.90 12.64
CA PHE A 277 4.38 -9.93 13.43
C PHE A 277 3.87 -8.49 13.21
N SER A 278 3.64 -8.10 11.96
CA SER A 278 3.15 -6.76 11.61
C SER A 278 1.75 -6.49 12.18
N PHE A 279 0.84 -7.47 12.09
CA PHE A 279 -0.50 -7.35 12.69
C PHE A 279 -0.45 -7.32 14.22
N ALA A 280 0.36 -8.16 14.84
CA ALA A 280 0.54 -8.16 16.30
C ALA A 280 1.06 -6.81 16.78
N LEU A 281 2.11 -6.29 16.14
CA LEU A 281 2.68 -4.98 16.45
C LEU A 281 1.67 -3.84 16.25
N LEU A 282 0.93 -3.86 15.14
CA LEU A 282 -0.15 -2.91 14.86
C LEU A 282 -1.22 -2.94 15.96
N CYS A 283 -1.70 -4.13 16.33
CA CYS A 283 -2.70 -4.29 17.38
C CYS A 283 -2.17 -3.83 18.75
N ILE A 284 -0.93 -4.16 19.10
CA ILE A 284 -0.28 -3.71 20.35
C ILE A 284 -0.22 -2.18 20.39
N LEU A 285 0.28 -1.54 19.33
CA LEU A 285 0.36 -0.08 19.27
C LEU A 285 -1.03 0.56 19.38
N MET A 286 -2.02 0.05 18.65
CA MET A 286 -3.40 0.55 18.73
C MET A 286 -3.99 0.35 20.13
N PHE A 287 -3.73 -0.81 20.78
CA PHE A 287 -4.20 -1.11 22.13
C PHE A 287 -3.75 -0.05 23.14
N PHE A 288 -2.46 0.33 23.10
CA PHE A 288 -1.94 1.39 23.96
C PHE A 288 -2.46 2.77 23.58
N MET A 289 -2.54 3.10 22.29
CA MET A 289 -2.97 4.41 21.80
C MET A 289 -4.47 4.66 22.00
N GLU A 290 -5.30 3.63 21.94
CA GLU A 290 -6.72 3.69 22.31
C GLU A 290 -6.94 3.75 23.83
N GLY A 291 -5.90 3.53 24.65
CA GLY A 291 -5.97 3.53 26.10
C GLY A 291 -6.65 2.29 26.67
N LEU A 292 -6.68 1.18 25.94
CA LEU A 292 -7.37 -0.06 26.36
C LEU A 292 -6.67 -0.73 27.55
N HIS A 293 -5.37 -0.51 27.73
CA HIS A 293 -4.60 -0.98 28.88
C HIS A 293 -5.10 -0.42 30.23
N ARG A 294 -5.93 0.64 30.22
CA ARG A 294 -6.57 1.24 31.41
C ARG A 294 -8.05 0.87 31.54
N THR A 295 -8.50 -0.13 30.79
CA THR A 295 -9.91 -0.54 30.77
C THR A 295 -10.05 -2.00 31.20
N ARG A 296 -11.32 -2.42 31.44
CA ARG A 296 -11.65 -3.83 31.74
C ARG A 296 -11.37 -4.81 30.59
N LEU A 297 -10.98 -4.29 29.41
CA LEU A 297 -10.60 -5.14 28.29
C LEU A 297 -9.19 -5.73 28.45
N LEU A 298 -8.32 -5.13 29.25
CA LEU A 298 -6.97 -5.67 29.50
C LEU A 298 -6.99 -7.13 30.00
N PRO A 299 -7.71 -7.48 31.10
CA PRO A 299 -7.78 -8.87 31.54
C PRO A 299 -8.44 -9.78 30.48
N VAL A 300 -9.40 -9.29 29.70
CA VAL A 300 -10.01 -10.06 28.62
C VAL A 300 -8.98 -10.39 27.53
N PHE A 301 -8.16 -9.43 27.10
CA PHE A 301 -7.10 -9.67 26.12
C PHE A 301 -6.02 -10.63 26.65
N ILE A 302 -5.62 -10.49 27.91
CA ILE A 302 -4.68 -11.42 28.56
C ILE A 302 -5.28 -12.83 28.59
N PHE A 303 -6.54 -12.98 29.04
CA PHE A 303 -7.22 -14.27 29.10
C PHE A 303 -7.32 -14.91 27.71
N VAL A 304 -7.78 -14.17 26.69
CA VAL A 304 -7.86 -14.67 25.30
C VAL A 304 -6.46 -15.05 24.79
N GLY A 305 -5.43 -14.26 25.07
CA GLY A 305 -4.05 -14.59 24.71
C GLY A 305 -3.56 -15.89 25.34
N VAL A 306 -3.83 -16.10 26.63
CA VAL A 306 -3.50 -17.34 27.33
C VAL A 306 -4.26 -18.53 26.76
N VAL A 307 -5.57 -18.41 26.54
CA VAL A 307 -6.38 -19.48 25.93
C VAL A 307 -5.88 -19.83 24.54
N MET A 308 -5.57 -18.82 23.69
CA MET A 308 -5.01 -19.04 22.37
C MET A 308 -3.65 -19.74 22.45
N ALA A 309 -2.78 -19.35 23.38
CA ALA A 309 -1.49 -20.03 23.57
C ALA A 309 -1.68 -21.49 24.03
N CYS A 310 -2.58 -21.74 24.98
CA CYS A 310 -2.91 -23.09 25.45
C CYS A 310 -3.51 -23.98 24.34
N LEU A 311 -4.19 -23.40 23.36
CA LEU A 311 -4.71 -24.15 22.20
C LEU A 311 -3.64 -24.32 21.11
N LEU A 312 -2.87 -23.26 20.78
CA LEU A 312 -1.90 -23.31 19.71
C LEU A 312 -0.70 -24.21 20.03
N VAL A 313 -0.16 -24.17 21.25
CA VAL A 313 1.06 -24.91 21.61
C VAL A 313 0.87 -26.43 21.45
N PRO A 314 -0.16 -27.08 22.00
CA PRO A 314 -0.32 -28.54 21.89
C PRO A 314 -0.81 -29.00 20.51
N PHE A 315 -1.50 -28.16 19.77
CA PHE A 315 -2.14 -28.54 18.49
C PHE A 315 -1.45 -27.94 17.27
N ALA A 316 -0.30 -27.29 17.43
CA ALA A 316 0.41 -26.62 16.35
C ALA A 316 0.70 -27.58 15.18
N ASN A 317 1.14 -28.81 15.45
CA ASN A 317 1.46 -29.84 14.45
C ASN A 317 0.23 -30.41 13.71
N LYS A 318 -1.00 -30.15 14.18
CA LYS A 318 -2.23 -30.54 13.51
C LYS A 318 -2.79 -29.48 12.57
N LEU A 319 -2.20 -28.30 12.57
CA LEU A 319 -2.60 -27.22 11.67
C LEU A 319 -2.13 -27.47 10.25
N PRO A 320 -2.79 -26.90 9.24
CA PRO A 320 -2.28 -26.92 7.86
C PRO A 320 -0.87 -26.34 7.75
N PHE A 321 -0.09 -26.82 6.79
CA PHE A 321 1.32 -26.44 6.56
C PHE A 321 1.54 -24.90 6.62
N THR A 322 0.71 -24.13 5.92
CA THR A 322 0.82 -22.64 5.88
C THR A 322 0.64 -22.00 7.25
N PHE A 323 -0.25 -22.52 8.08
CA PHE A 323 -0.45 -22.05 9.45
C PHE A 323 0.73 -22.41 10.34
N GLN A 324 1.19 -23.68 10.27
CA GLN A 324 2.38 -24.10 11.02
C GLN A 324 3.59 -23.22 10.65
N ARG A 325 3.81 -22.98 9.35
CA ARG A 325 4.88 -22.11 8.86
C ARG A 325 4.76 -20.67 9.37
N ALA A 326 3.55 -20.13 9.41
CA ALA A 326 3.29 -18.78 9.88
C ALA A 326 3.64 -18.60 11.37
N ILE A 327 3.47 -19.66 12.20
CA ILE A 327 3.76 -19.67 13.64
C ILE A 327 5.10 -20.30 14.01
N SER A 328 5.88 -20.78 13.04
CA SER A 328 7.14 -21.54 13.28
C SER A 328 8.22 -20.78 14.05
N PHE A 329 8.10 -19.44 14.16
CA PHE A 329 9.01 -18.63 14.98
C PHE A 329 8.67 -18.64 16.49
N LEU A 330 7.49 -19.17 16.86
CA LEU A 330 7.10 -19.38 18.26
C LEU A 330 7.68 -20.69 18.76
N PRO A 331 7.83 -20.87 20.09
CA PRO A 331 8.29 -22.11 20.70
C PRO A 331 7.17 -23.17 20.69
N VAL A 332 6.75 -23.59 19.50
CA VAL A 332 5.69 -24.57 19.25
C VAL A 332 6.23 -25.76 18.47
N ASN A 333 5.65 -26.94 18.68
CA ASN A 333 6.02 -28.12 17.95
C ASN A 333 5.32 -28.14 16.59
N VAL A 334 6.09 -27.91 15.52
CA VAL A 334 5.64 -27.96 14.11
C VAL A 334 6.30 -29.13 13.40
N ASP A 335 5.74 -29.55 12.28
CA ASP A 335 6.31 -30.62 11.46
C ASP A 335 7.73 -30.29 10.99
N GLN A 336 8.59 -31.31 10.90
CA GLN A 336 9.99 -31.11 10.54
C GLN A 336 10.18 -30.49 9.15
N SER A 337 9.36 -30.86 8.18
CA SER A 337 9.34 -30.27 6.85
C SER A 337 9.04 -28.77 6.86
N VAL A 338 8.09 -28.34 7.72
CA VAL A 338 7.76 -26.93 7.93
C VAL A 338 8.94 -26.17 8.53
N LYS A 339 9.60 -26.80 9.52
CA LYS A 339 10.75 -26.21 10.19
C LYS A 339 11.91 -26.02 9.23
N MET A 340 12.23 -27.03 8.42
CA MET A 340 13.28 -26.95 7.40
C MET A 340 12.99 -25.86 6.35
N ASP A 341 11.75 -25.76 5.82
CA ASP A 341 11.37 -24.69 4.89
C ASP A 341 11.47 -23.28 5.53
N ALA A 342 11.09 -23.18 6.80
CA ALA A 342 11.16 -21.92 7.53
C ALA A 342 12.61 -21.50 7.85
N GLU A 343 13.47 -22.45 8.22
CA GLU A 343 14.91 -22.25 8.47
C GLU A 343 15.64 -21.92 7.17
N GLY A 344 15.45 -22.70 6.11
CA GLY A 344 16.02 -22.43 4.79
C GLY A 344 15.71 -21.00 4.29
N SER A 345 14.44 -20.56 4.45
CA SER A 345 14.02 -19.19 4.14
C SER A 345 14.70 -18.10 5.00
N SER A 346 15.28 -18.42 6.15
CA SER A 346 16.04 -17.47 6.97
C SER A 346 17.53 -17.53 6.65
N ASP A 347 18.05 -18.73 6.46
CA ASP A 347 19.49 -18.99 6.30
C ASP A 347 20.05 -18.34 5.04
N TRP A 348 19.31 -18.39 3.90
CA TRP A 348 19.75 -17.73 2.68
C TRP A 348 19.82 -16.20 2.86
N ARG A 349 18.88 -15.58 3.62
CA ARG A 349 18.93 -14.15 3.92
C ARG A 349 20.14 -13.81 4.77
N PHE A 350 20.44 -14.61 5.79
CA PHE A 350 21.62 -14.40 6.64
C PHE A 350 22.91 -14.56 5.84
N ARG A 351 23.00 -15.56 4.94
CA ARG A 351 24.14 -15.69 4.01
C ARG A 351 24.29 -14.45 3.14
N MET A 352 23.22 -14.03 2.45
CA MET A 352 23.23 -12.83 1.60
C MET A 352 23.66 -11.58 2.39
N TRP A 353 23.14 -11.39 3.61
CA TRP A 353 23.53 -10.24 4.43
C TRP A 353 24.98 -10.31 4.87
N HIS A 354 25.47 -11.49 5.23
CA HIS A 354 26.87 -11.72 5.56
C HIS A 354 27.81 -11.33 4.40
N ASP A 355 27.44 -11.67 3.17
CA ASP A 355 28.23 -11.38 1.97
C ASP A 355 28.12 -9.92 1.52
N LEU A 356 27.00 -9.26 1.80
CA LEU A 356 26.78 -7.86 1.47
C LEU A 356 27.33 -6.88 2.50
N TRP A 357 27.37 -7.25 3.78
CA TRP A 357 27.83 -6.37 4.84
C TRP A 357 29.25 -5.84 4.66
N PRO A 358 30.24 -6.63 4.23
CA PRO A 358 31.59 -6.15 3.91
C PRO A 358 31.66 -5.12 2.78
N GLN A 359 30.64 -5.05 1.92
CA GLN A 359 30.57 -4.08 0.81
C GLN A 359 30.08 -2.70 1.27
N VAL A 360 29.43 -2.59 2.42
CA VAL A 360 28.85 -1.32 2.93
C VAL A 360 29.88 -0.20 3.00
N PRO A 361 31.12 -0.39 3.54
CA PRO A 361 32.11 0.68 3.59
C PRO A 361 32.49 1.25 2.21
N GLN A 362 32.52 0.39 1.17
CA GLN A 362 32.86 0.80 -0.20
C GLN A 362 31.80 1.75 -0.77
N TYR A 363 30.52 1.54 -0.45
CA TYR A 363 29.40 2.30 -0.99
C TYR A 363 28.88 3.37 -0.02
N LEU A 364 29.52 3.54 1.14
CA LEU A 364 28.98 4.36 2.24
C LEU A 364 28.78 5.84 1.84
N LEU A 365 29.65 6.41 1.02
CA LEU A 365 29.58 7.84 0.66
C LEU A 365 28.64 8.12 -0.51
N LEU A 366 28.74 7.38 -1.61
CA LEU A 366 28.01 7.68 -2.85
C LEU A 366 26.89 6.69 -3.15
N GLY A 367 26.97 5.48 -2.57
CA GLY A 367 26.11 4.36 -2.96
C GLY A 367 26.56 3.69 -4.27
N LYS A 368 26.07 2.48 -4.51
CA LYS A 368 26.23 1.72 -5.76
C LYS A 368 25.26 2.21 -6.84
N GLY A 369 24.12 2.78 -6.44
CA GLY A 369 22.96 2.98 -7.31
C GLY A 369 22.28 1.67 -7.69
N TYR A 370 21.46 1.72 -8.75
CA TYR A 370 20.81 0.55 -9.35
C TYR A 370 21.41 0.18 -10.72
N ALA A 371 22.57 0.72 -11.07
CA ALA A 371 23.26 0.33 -12.30
C ALA A 371 23.75 -1.10 -12.18
N LEU A 372 23.55 -1.90 -13.24
CA LEU A 372 24.08 -3.26 -13.34
C LEU A 372 25.54 -3.20 -13.79
N SER A 373 26.42 -3.89 -13.08
CA SER A 373 27.81 -4.11 -13.47
C SER A 373 27.96 -5.40 -14.30
N ALA A 374 29.10 -5.59 -14.95
CA ALA A 374 29.38 -6.84 -15.67
C ALA A 374 29.36 -8.06 -14.75
N SER A 375 29.87 -7.93 -13.51
CA SER A 375 29.81 -8.96 -12.48
C SER A 375 28.38 -9.28 -12.03
N ASP A 376 27.48 -8.27 -12.05
CA ASP A 376 26.07 -8.49 -11.72
C ASP A 376 25.38 -9.32 -12.82
N TYR A 377 25.75 -9.12 -14.10
CA TYR A 377 25.26 -9.94 -15.21
C TYR A 377 25.80 -11.38 -15.15
N GLU A 378 27.05 -11.58 -14.73
CA GLU A 378 27.61 -12.91 -14.52
C GLU A 378 26.92 -13.65 -13.38
N MET A 379 26.60 -12.98 -12.27
CA MET A 379 25.82 -13.58 -11.18
C MET A 379 24.41 -13.99 -11.61
N ILE A 380 23.77 -13.21 -12.47
CA ILE A 380 22.44 -13.55 -13.03
C ILE A 380 22.59 -14.72 -14.04
N GLY A 381 23.61 -14.67 -14.93
CA GLY A 381 23.79 -15.62 -16.01
C GLY A 381 24.27 -17.00 -15.56
N ASN A 382 25.09 -17.07 -14.53
CA ASN A 382 25.58 -18.36 -13.99
C ASN A 382 24.46 -19.15 -13.31
N GLY A 383 23.37 -18.51 -12.86
CA GLY A 383 22.17 -19.17 -12.37
C GLY A 383 21.36 -19.91 -13.45
N ASP A 384 21.42 -19.46 -14.71
CA ASP A 384 20.64 -20.08 -15.81
C ASP A 384 21.29 -21.36 -16.39
N PHE A 385 22.57 -21.62 -16.14
CA PHE A 385 23.31 -22.72 -16.77
C PHE A 385 23.62 -23.93 -15.87
N ALA A 386 23.35 -23.83 -14.56
CA ALA A 386 23.54 -24.97 -13.66
C ALA A 386 22.27 -25.86 -13.65
N ASN A 387 22.43 -27.08 -14.16
CA ASN A 387 21.34 -28.06 -14.27
C ASN A 387 20.87 -28.57 -12.89
N GLY A 388 19.71 -28.11 -12.42
CA GLY A 388 19.06 -28.66 -11.24
C GLY A 388 18.22 -27.66 -10.43
N VAL A 389 17.43 -28.17 -9.49
CA VAL A 389 16.56 -27.38 -8.62
C VAL A 389 17.34 -26.39 -7.72
N GLU A 390 18.57 -26.77 -7.32
CA GLU A 390 19.48 -25.89 -6.57
C GLU A 390 19.86 -24.65 -7.38
N SER A 391 20.05 -24.77 -8.69
CA SER A 391 20.44 -23.65 -9.56
C SER A 391 19.34 -22.58 -9.73
N GLN A 392 18.05 -22.96 -9.64
CA GLN A 392 16.95 -21.98 -9.68
C GLN A 392 16.85 -21.17 -8.40
N LEU A 393 17.20 -21.74 -7.26
CA LEU A 393 17.30 -21.04 -5.99
C LEU A 393 18.47 -20.04 -6.02
N ASP A 394 19.64 -20.47 -6.49
CA ASP A 394 20.82 -19.62 -6.62
C ASP A 394 20.61 -18.45 -7.62
N ALA A 395 19.90 -18.70 -8.71
CA ALA A 395 19.52 -17.67 -9.69
C ALA A 395 18.56 -16.63 -9.07
N SER A 396 17.59 -17.07 -8.26
CA SER A 396 16.68 -16.17 -7.57
C SER A 396 17.39 -15.32 -6.50
N GLU A 397 18.34 -15.92 -5.79
CA GLU A 397 19.18 -15.25 -4.79
C GLU A 397 20.10 -14.22 -5.46
N GLY A 398 20.75 -14.57 -6.55
CA GLY A 398 21.59 -13.67 -7.35
C GLY A 398 20.80 -12.49 -7.91
N SER A 399 19.60 -12.72 -8.43
CA SER A 399 18.74 -11.66 -8.96
C SER A 399 18.29 -10.67 -7.87
N LEU A 400 18.03 -11.15 -6.64
CA LEU A 400 17.69 -10.29 -5.50
C LEU A 400 18.88 -9.47 -5.02
N ALA A 401 20.08 -10.06 -4.94
CA ALA A 401 21.30 -9.35 -4.59
C ALA A 401 21.63 -8.22 -5.59
N VAL A 402 21.32 -8.43 -6.86
CA VAL A 402 21.51 -7.44 -7.93
C VAL A 402 20.41 -6.39 -7.95
N SER A 403 19.18 -6.73 -7.60
CA SER A 403 18.02 -5.82 -7.63
C SER A 403 18.09 -4.65 -6.64
N GLY A 404 19.02 -4.69 -5.67
CA GLY A 404 19.10 -3.71 -4.57
C GLY A 404 18.00 -3.89 -3.51
N ASP A 405 17.27 -5.01 -3.56
CA ASP A 405 16.31 -5.41 -2.53
C ASP A 405 16.91 -6.57 -1.72
N TYR A 406 17.57 -6.23 -0.64
CA TYR A 406 18.27 -7.20 0.21
C TYR A 406 17.42 -7.76 1.33
N HIS A 407 16.10 -7.57 1.28
CA HIS A 407 15.19 -7.96 2.37
C HIS A 407 15.63 -7.44 3.76
N ASN A 408 16.43 -6.37 3.76
CA ASN A 408 16.99 -5.71 4.94
C ASN A 408 16.99 -4.21 4.68
N GLY A 409 16.21 -3.44 5.43
CA GLY A 409 16.03 -2.01 5.20
C GLY A 409 17.32 -1.20 5.24
N PRO A 410 18.17 -1.34 6.27
CA PRO A 410 19.50 -0.71 6.32
C PRO A 410 20.36 -1.02 5.10
N LEU A 411 20.54 -2.29 4.72
CA LEU A 411 21.33 -2.68 3.56
C LEU A 411 20.73 -2.17 2.25
N SER A 412 19.40 -2.29 2.07
CA SER A 412 18.66 -1.80 0.90
C SER A 412 18.67 -0.26 0.79
N THR A 413 19.14 0.44 1.83
CA THR A 413 19.32 1.90 1.84
C THR A 413 20.78 2.27 1.63
N LEU A 414 21.70 1.67 2.42
CA LEU A 414 23.10 2.06 2.48
C LEU A 414 23.88 1.63 1.24
N ILE A 415 23.63 0.43 0.71
CA ILE A 415 24.35 -0.03 -0.49
C ILE A 415 23.95 0.79 -1.72
N PRO A 416 22.64 0.99 -2.05
CA PRO A 416 22.29 1.79 -3.22
C PRO A 416 22.57 3.28 -3.09
N PHE A 417 22.40 3.89 -1.89
CA PHE A 417 22.40 5.36 -1.74
C PHE A 417 23.32 5.89 -0.66
N GLY A 418 24.13 5.06 -0.06
CA GLY A 418 25.10 5.45 0.96
C GLY A 418 24.45 6.03 2.22
N ILE A 419 25.25 6.75 2.99
CA ILE A 419 24.81 7.39 4.24
C ILE A 419 23.73 8.46 4.00
N TRP A 420 23.77 9.13 2.84
CA TRP A 420 22.81 10.17 2.49
C TRP A 420 21.40 9.58 2.28
N GLY A 421 21.32 8.37 1.69
CA GLY A 421 20.07 7.61 1.63
C GLY A 421 19.49 7.34 3.01
N GLY A 422 20.35 6.91 3.95
CA GLY A 422 19.96 6.68 5.34
C GLY A 422 19.47 7.96 6.04
N ILE A 423 20.21 9.06 5.91
CA ILE A 423 19.86 10.34 6.52
C ILE A 423 18.53 10.87 5.99
N THR A 424 18.35 10.90 4.66
CA THR A 424 17.11 11.42 4.05
C THR A 424 15.91 10.54 4.37
N PHE A 425 16.09 9.23 4.40
CA PHE A 425 15.05 8.28 4.79
C PHE A 425 14.61 8.46 6.24
N LEU A 426 15.56 8.54 7.17
CA LEU A 426 15.27 8.79 8.59
C LEU A 426 14.60 10.15 8.78
N TRP A 427 15.10 11.19 8.13
CA TRP A 427 14.46 12.51 8.20
C TRP A 427 13.02 12.48 7.71
N PHE A 428 12.77 11.86 6.53
CA PHE A 428 11.43 11.71 5.97
C PHE A 428 10.49 10.93 6.90
N THR A 429 10.95 9.77 7.38
CA THR A 429 10.09 8.89 8.19
C THR A 429 9.81 9.45 9.58
N LEU A 430 10.79 10.07 10.24
CA LEU A 430 10.60 10.72 11.54
C LEU A 430 9.73 11.98 11.43
N ALA A 431 9.91 12.78 10.39
CA ALA A 431 9.02 13.91 10.10
C ALA A 431 7.59 13.45 9.85
N GLY A 432 7.42 12.34 9.11
CA GLY A 432 6.13 11.71 8.87
C GLY A 432 5.46 11.23 10.15
N MET A 433 6.19 10.55 11.00
CA MET A 433 5.68 10.12 12.32
C MET A 433 5.20 11.30 13.16
N ARG A 434 5.98 12.40 13.16
CA ARG A 434 5.59 13.65 13.84
C ARG A 434 4.30 14.25 13.27
N VAL A 435 4.12 14.23 11.95
CA VAL A 435 2.90 14.72 11.29
C VAL A 435 1.69 13.86 11.68
N LEU A 436 1.80 12.54 11.62
CA LEU A 436 0.73 11.62 12.00
C LEU A 436 0.38 11.75 13.49
N TYR A 437 1.37 11.90 14.36
CA TYR A 437 1.15 12.16 15.78
C TYR A 437 0.38 13.48 16.01
N ARG A 438 0.71 14.55 15.26
CA ARG A 438 -0.02 15.82 15.33
C ARG A 438 -1.46 15.66 14.86
N ASN A 439 -1.70 14.93 13.77
CA ASN A 439 -3.04 14.63 13.27
C ASN A 439 -3.85 13.79 14.27
N PHE A 440 -3.22 12.81 14.94
CA PHE A 440 -3.81 12.06 16.04
C PHE A 440 -4.19 12.97 17.23
N LYS A 441 -3.28 13.86 17.64
CA LYS A 441 -3.44 14.69 18.86
C LYS A 441 -4.40 15.86 18.67
N TYR A 442 -4.40 16.50 17.49
CA TYR A 442 -5.10 17.74 17.21
C TYR A 442 -6.20 17.61 16.14
N GLY A 443 -6.39 16.40 15.59
CA GLY A 443 -7.36 16.14 14.54
C GLY A 443 -8.83 16.17 15.00
N ASP A 444 -9.71 16.07 14.00
CA ASP A 444 -11.15 15.94 14.23
C ASP A 444 -11.43 14.68 15.08
N PRO A 445 -12.17 14.78 16.22
CA PRO A 445 -12.53 13.64 17.04
C PRO A 445 -13.19 12.49 16.27
N ARG A 446 -13.91 12.79 15.19
CA ARG A 446 -14.53 11.79 14.30
C ARG A 446 -13.50 10.95 13.54
N LEU A 447 -12.29 11.47 13.34
CA LEU A 447 -11.18 10.78 12.70
C LEU A 447 -10.19 10.15 13.69
N LYS A 448 -10.47 10.22 14.99
CA LYS A 448 -9.53 9.77 16.03
C LYS A 448 -9.07 8.33 15.79
N THR A 449 -10.00 7.39 15.57
CA THR A 449 -9.69 5.98 15.31
C THR A 449 -8.84 5.80 14.06
N VAL A 450 -9.19 6.49 12.97
CA VAL A 450 -8.45 6.45 11.71
C VAL A 450 -7.03 7.02 11.87
N ASN A 451 -6.89 8.13 12.61
CA ASN A 451 -5.58 8.73 12.87
C ASN A 451 -4.71 7.85 13.79
N ILE A 452 -5.31 7.15 14.77
CA ILE A 452 -4.61 6.13 15.58
C ILE A 452 -4.11 5.01 14.67
N PHE A 453 -4.98 4.47 13.82
CA PHE A 453 -4.63 3.40 12.90
C PHE A 453 -3.45 3.78 11.99
N PHE A 454 -3.49 4.94 11.32
CA PHE A 454 -2.41 5.37 10.45
C PHE A 454 -1.10 5.62 11.20
N LEU A 455 -1.15 6.19 12.39
CA LEU A 455 0.05 6.38 13.21
C LEU A 455 0.63 5.03 13.65
N ALA A 456 -0.21 4.11 14.14
CA ALA A 456 0.21 2.78 14.56
C ALA A 456 0.78 1.96 13.39
N GLN A 457 0.10 1.97 12.24
CA GLN A 457 0.56 1.30 11.02
C GLN A 457 1.90 1.85 10.53
N TYR A 458 2.08 3.18 10.58
CA TYR A 458 3.32 3.84 10.18
C TYR A 458 4.48 3.47 11.10
N ILE A 459 4.24 3.45 12.42
CA ILE A 459 5.25 3.02 13.41
C ILE A 459 5.58 1.54 13.21
N ALA A 460 4.58 0.69 13.03
CA ALA A 460 4.77 -0.74 12.78
C ALA A 460 5.58 -0.98 11.49
N ALA A 461 5.28 -0.25 10.41
CA ALA A 461 6.03 -0.32 9.16
C ALA A 461 7.47 0.17 9.32
N PHE A 462 7.70 1.24 10.11
CA PHE A 462 9.03 1.74 10.40
C PHE A 462 9.88 0.71 11.17
N ILE A 463 9.32 0.12 12.22
CA ILE A 463 9.97 -0.95 12.98
C ILE A 463 10.23 -2.16 12.08
N GLY A 464 9.23 -2.57 11.29
CA GLY A 464 9.34 -3.69 10.36
C GLY A 464 10.45 -3.50 9.34
N PHE A 465 10.62 -2.29 8.79
CA PHE A 465 11.69 -1.95 7.84
C PHE A 465 13.09 -2.20 8.41
N PHE A 466 13.32 -1.88 9.68
CA PHE A 466 14.63 -2.05 10.31
C PHE A 466 14.88 -3.47 10.86
N LEU A 467 13.81 -4.17 11.30
CA LEU A 467 13.99 -5.43 12.05
C LEU A 467 13.61 -6.68 11.25
N ILE A 468 12.74 -6.57 10.23
CA ILE A 468 12.15 -7.77 9.62
C ILE A 468 12.44 -7.87 8.14
N PHE A 469 12.06 -6.82 7.41
CA PHE A 469 12.08 -6.79 5.94
C PHE A 469 11.97 -5.36 5.44
N GLY A 470 12.85 -4.97 4.51
CA GLY A 470 12.77 -3.64 3.92
C GLY A 470 13.42 -3.58 2.54
N ALA A 471 12.65 -3.13 1.55
CA ALA A 471 13.11 -2.62 0.27
C ALA A 471 12.95 -1.10 0.28
N TYR A 472 13.95 -0.36 -0.19
CA TYR A 472 13.94 1.11 -0.09
C TYR A 472 12.82 1.75 -0.92
N SER A 473 12.63 1.32 -2.18
CA SER A 473 11.59 1.84 -3.07
C SER A 473 10.18 1.60 -2.52
N ASP A 474 9.92 0.37 -2.02
CA ASP A 474 8.63 0.01 -1.46
C ASP A 474 8.33 0.77 -0.17
N ALA A 475 9.35 0.99 0.67
CA ALA A 475 9.23 1.77 1.88
C ALA A 475 8.90 3.24 1.57
N ILE A 476 9.61 3.88 0.64
CA ILE A 476 9.32 5.26 0.20
C ILE A 476 7.88 5.36 -0.33
N PHE A 477 7.45 4.44 -1.19
CA PHE A 477 6.07 4.41 -1.69
C PHE A 477 5.06 4.23 -0.55
N GLY A 478 5.26 3.23 0.32
CA GLY A 478 4.36 2.93 1.43
C GLY A 478 4.19 4.09 2.41
N PHE A 479 5.31 4.69 2.83
CA PHE A 479 5.28 5.85 3.73
C PHE A 479 4.68 7.09 3.06
N SER A 480 5.01 7.37 1.80
CA SER A 480 4.45 8.47 1.01
C SER A 480 2.94 8.33 0.85
N LYS A 481 2.46 7.12 0.57
CA LYS A 481 1.03 6.80 0.42
C LYS A 481 0.25 7.07 1.71
N VAL A 482 0.72 6.56 2.85
CA VAL A 482 0.04 6.73 4.15
C VAL A 482 0.04 8.20 4.58
N LEU A 483 1.17 8.89 4.45
CA LEU A 483 1.29 10.31 4.81
C LEU A 483 0.43 11.20 3.95
N GLY A 484 0.53 11.06 2.63
CA GLY A 484 -0.24 11.86 1.69
C GLY A 484 -1.75 11.70 1.93
N PHE A 485 -2.22 10.46 2.10
CA PHE A 485 -3.62 10.19 2.39
C PHE A 485 -4.07 10.76 3.74
N SER A 486 -3.29 10.58 4.81
CA SER A 486 -3.61 11.15 6.13
C SER A 486 -3.69 12.67 6.10
N ILE A 487 -2.76 13.35 5.40
CA ILE A 487 -2.76 14.81 5.25
C ILE A 487 -3.98 15.28 4.46
N ALA A 488 -4.34 14.60 3.36
CA ALA A 488 -5.52 14.90 2.56
C ALA A 488 -6.82 14.73 3.36
N LEU A 489 -6.91 13.67 4.18
CA LEU A 489 -8.06 13.33 5.01
C LEU A 489 -8.27 14.35 6.14
N ASN A 490 -7.19 14.84 6.75
CA ASN A 490 -7.20 15.82 7.83
C ASN A 490 -7.15 17.28 7.33
N TRP A 491 -7.06 17.52 6.01
CA TRP A 491 -6.95 18.81 5.37
C TRP A 491 -5.67 19.59 5.70
N GLY A 492 -4.62 18.89 6.09
CA GLY A 492 -3.31 19.45 6.36
C GLY A 492 -2.57 18.79 7.51
N VAL A 493 -1.49 19.44 7.91
CA VAL A 493 -0.72 19.14 9.12
C VAL A 493 -1.27 19.94 10.27
N LEU A 494 -1.93 19.28 11.21
CA LEU A 494 -2.63 19.94 12.30
C LEU A 494 -1.68 20.37 13.43
N GLY A 495 -2.09 21.38 14.20
CA GLY A 495 -1.35 21.92 15.35
C GLY A 495 -2.27 22.33 16.49
N PRO A 496 -1.73 22.85 17.60
CA PRO A 496 -2.52 23.25 18.77
C PRO A 496 -3.65 24.22 18.45
N GLN A 497 -3.43 25.12 17.47
CA GLN A 497 -4.42 26.12 17.03
C GLN A 497 -5.54 25.52 16.16
N SER A 498 -5.37 24.28 15.67
CA SER A 498 -6.33 23.60 14.80
C SER A 498 -7.46 22.91 15.56
N ARG A 499 -7.42 22.87 16.90
CA ARG A 499 -8.54 22.32 17.68
C ARG A 499 -9.82 23.09 17.36
N PRO A 500 -10.91 22.43 16.93
CA PRO A 500 -12.20 23.09 16.89
C PRO A 500 -12.45 23.67 18.28
N LYS A 501 -12.67 24.98 18.37
CA LYS A 501 -13.23 25.56 19.58
C LYS A 501 -14.50 24.74 19.85
N LEU A 502 -14.51 23.99 20.94
CA LEU A 502 -15.75 23.33 21.40
C LEU A 502 -16.79 24.44 21.34
N ALA A 503 -17.82 24.26 20.49
CA ALA A 503 -18.95 25.16 20.46
C ALA A 503 -19.35 25.34 21.92
N ALA A 504 -19.27 26.58 22.41
CA ALA A 504 -19.69 26.88 23.77
C ALA A 504 -21.04 26.18 23.97
N ARG A 505 -21.15 25.34 25.00
CA ARG A 505 -22.43 24.73 25.33
C ARG A 505 -23.48 25.82 25.15
N PRO A 506 -24.56 25.59 24.38
CA PRO A 506 -25.61 26.58 24.29
C PRO A 506 -25.98 26.93 25.73
N GLN A 507 -25.79 28.20 26.07
CA GLN A 507 -26.21 28.67 27.38
C GLN A 507 -27.69 28.28 27.47
N VAL A 508 -28.00 27.40 28.39
CA VAL A 508 -29.39 27.09 28.73
C VAL A 508 -29.98 28.46 29.05
N LYS A 509 -30.77 29.03 28.12
CA LYS A 509 -31.55 30.21 28.38
C LYS A 509 -32.35 29.87 29.62
N THR A 510 -31.99 30.49 30.73
CA THR A 510 -32.79 30.43 31.98
C THR A 510 -34.21 30.79 31.58
N ILE A 511 -35.10 29.82 31.61
CA ILE A 511 -36.51 30.02 31.37
C ILE A 511 -36.93 31.00 32.48
N LYS A 512 -37.35 32.23 32.09
CA LYS A 512 -37.96 33.15 33.04
C LYS A 512 -39.06 32.43 33.77
N PRO A 513 -39.14 32.51 35.12
CA PRO A 513 -40.23 31.87 35.85
C PRO A 513 -41.56 32.43 35.30
N LEU A 514 -42.48 31.51 35.07
CA LEU A 514 -43.86 31.87 34.71
C LEU A 514 -44.41 32.88 35.74
N PRO A 515 -45.14 33.92 35.30
CA PRO A 515 -45.82 34.80 36.22
C PRO A 515 -46.80 33.99 37.10
N GLN A 516 -46.74 34.23 38.41
CA GLN A 516 -47.66 33.57 39.36
C GLN A 516 -49.13 33.92 39.00
N PRO A 517 -50.05 32.98 39.10
CA PRO A 517 -51.46 33.24 38.85
C PRO A 517 -51.97 34.31 39.84
N GLN A 518 -52.55 35.38 39.30
CA GLN A 518 -53.20 36.39 40.09
C GLN A 518 -54.40 35.73 40.83
N THR A 519 -54.39 35.86 42.16
CA THR A 519 -55.50 35.45 42.99
C THR A 519 -56.72 36.31 42.63
N LEU A 520 -57.78 35.68 42.17
CA LEU A 520 -59.07 36.32 41.96
C LEU A 520 -59.63 36.81 43.31
N PRO A 521 -60.22 38.03 43.37
CA PRO A 521 -60.86 38.51 44.58
C PRO A 521 -62.12 37.68 44.90
N GLN A 522 -62.24 37.31 46.16
CA GLN A 522 -63.45 36.61 46.65
C GLN A 522 -64.66 37.55 46.62
N PRO A 523 -65.85 37.10 46.24
CA PRO A 523 -67.07 37.91 46.33
C PRO A 523 -67.50 38.09 47.78
N VAL A 524 -67.95 39.29 48.11
CA VAL A 524 -68.52 39.71 49.35
C VAL A 524 -69.98 39.15 49.49
#